data_89768044c58dbc087794d9398bcee6b9
#
_entry.id   89768044c58dbc087794d9398bcee6b9
#
_cell.length_a   1.000
_cell.length_b   1.000
_cell.length_c   1.000
_cell.angle_alpha   90.00
_cell.angle_beta   90.00
_cell.angle_gamma   90.00
#
_symmetry.space_group_name_H-M   'P 1'
#
loop_
_entity.id
_entity.type
_entity.pdbx_description
1 polymer ?
#
loop_
_entity_poly.entity_id
_entity_poly.type
_entity_poly.pdbx_seq_one_letter_code
_entity_poly.pdbx_strand_id
1 'polypeptide(L)'
;VLIKSNPAEYQWTLNYRRYFVLILKRIPRGKAKAPDVVSPKGILKNEELHSLLSETRLKLTEVKSLSDDKFFKHPFLGNLKHRQAIKFLVIHTKHHLAIINDIIGAV
;
A
#
# COMPACT_ATOMS: atom_id res chain seq x y z
N VAL A 1 1.17 9.36 5.53
CA VAL A 1 -0.17 9.26 6.12
C VAL A 1 -0.13 8.46 7.42
N LEU A 2 0.39 7.24 7.39
CA LEU A 2 0.46 6.38 8.58
C LEU A 2 1.24 7.04 9.73
N ILE A 3 2.40 7.61 9.44
CA ILE A 3 3.29 8.26 10.41
C ILE A 3 2.61 9.45 11.09
N LYS A 4 1.88 10.25 10.31
CA LYS A 4 1.20 11.47 10.78
C LYS A 4 -0.18 11.22 11.35
N SER A 5 -0.65 9.98 11.39
CA SER A 5 -1.99 9.67 11.88
C SER A 5 -2.13 9.95 13.38
N ASN A 6 -3.32 10.37 13.76
CA ASN A 6 -3.68 10.54 15.17
C ASN A 6 -4.51 9.34 15.63
N PRO A 7 -3.98 8.47 16.50
CA PRO A 7 -4.71 7.27 16.94
C PRO A 7 -6.10 7.55 17.53
N ALA A 8 -6.30 8.74 18.10
CA ALA A 8 -7.60 9.13 18.65
C ALA A 8 -8.70 9.30 17.59
N GLU A 9 -8.31 9.50 16.34
CA GLU A 9 -9.23 9.64 15.21
C GLU A 9 -9.61 8.32 14.57
N TYR A 10 -9.00 7.20 15.01
CA TYR A 10 -9.30 5.89 14.47
C TYR A 10 -10.74 5.48 14.77
N GLN A 11 -11.44 5.06 13.74
CA GLN A 11 -12.80 4.50 13.84
C GLN A 11 -12.83 3.15 13.12
N TRP A 12 -13.23 2.11 13.85
CA TRP A 12 -13.44 0.80 13.25
C TRP A 12 -14.75 0.82 12.45
N THR A 13 -14.70 0.33 11.23
CA THR A 13 -15.89 0.14 10.39
C THR A 13 -15.85 -1.25 9.77
N LEU A 14 -17.03 -1.83 9.55
CA LEU A 14 -17.11 -3.09 8.82
C LEU A 14 -16.78 -2.84 7.35
N ASN A 15 -15.79 -3.56 6.84
CA ASN A 15 -15.37 -3.46 5.45
C ASN A 15 -15.02 -4.84 4.90
N TYR A 16 -15.90 -5.41 4.08
CA TYR A 16 -15.72 -6.75 3.50
C TYR A 16 -14.49 -6.83 2.61
N ARG A 17 -14.18 -5.76 1.86
CA ARG A 17 -13.00 -5.70 0.97
C ARG A 17 -11.71 -5.82 1.78
N ARG A 18 -11.65 -5.18 2.93
CA ARG A 18 -10.50 -5.27 3.84
C ARG A 18 -10.26 -6.70 4.29
N TYR A 19 -11.29 -7.38 4.76
CA TYR A 19 -11.20 -8.78 5.18
C TYR A 19 -10.84 -9.69 4.02
N PHE A 20 -11.47 -9.51 2.87
CA PHE A 20 -11.16 -10.29 1.68
C PHE A 20 -9.67 -10.19 1.32
N VAL A 21 -9.13 -8.98 1.22
CA VAL A 21 -7.74 -8.76 0.85
C VAL A 21 -6.77 -9.30 1.91
N LEU A 22 -7.02 -8.99 3.19
CA LEU A 22 -6.09 -9.35 4.26
C LEU A 22 -6.12 -10.84 4.59
N ILE A 23 -7.25 -11.52 4.48
CA ILE A 23 -7.37 -12.94 4.79
C ILE A 23 -6.91 -13.78 3.60
N LEU A 24 -7.40 -13.50 2.40
CA LEU A 24 -7.05 -14.26 1.20
C LEU A 24 -5.69 -13.86 0.62
N LYS A 25 -5.13 -12.73 1.07
CA LYS A 25 -3.84 -12.19 0.60
C LYS A 25 -3.82 -11.97 -0.91
N ARG A 26 -4.95 -11.55 -1.48
CA ARG A 26 -5.11 -11.31 -2.91
C ARG A 26 -5.86 -10.01 -3.15
N ILE A 27 -5.45 -9.29 -4.19
CA ILE A 27 -6.12 -8.09 -4.67
C ILE A 27 -6.71 -8.41 -6.04
N PRO A 28 -8.03 -8.24 -6.24
CA PRO A 28 -8.65 -8.44 -7.56
C PRO A 28 -8.07 -7.46 -8.58
N ARG A 29 -7.68 -7.98 -9.75
CA ARG A 29 -7.14 -7.16 -10.84
C ARG A 29 -8.26 -6.40 -11.54
N GLY A 30 -8.01 -5.13 -11.88
CA GLY A 30 -8.92 -4.30 -12.67
C GLY A 30 -10.21 -3.90 -11.98
N LYS A 31 -10.31 -4.06 -10.65
CA LYS A 31 -11.52 -3.75 -9.89
C LYS A 31 -11.55 -2.33 -9.34
N ALA A 32 -10.41 -1.68 -9.22
CA ALA A 32 -10.30 -0.34 -8.67
C ALA A 32 -9.23 0.46 -9.41
N LYS A 33 -9.48 1.76 -9.55
CA LYS A 33 -8.50 2.70 -10.11
C LYS A 33 -7.83 3.46 -8.98
N ALA A 34 -6.50 3.64 -9.07
CA ALA A 34 -5.77 4.43 -8.11
C ALA A 34 -6.24 5.89 -8.12
N PRO A 35 -6.36 6.56 -6.95
CA PRO A 35 -6.61 8.00 -6.91
C PRO A 35 -5.53 8.79 -7.66
N ASP A 36 -5.90 9.92 -8.23
CA ASP A 36 -4.97 10.75 -9.02
C ASP A 36 -3.73 11.18 -8.23
N VAL A 37 -3.88 11.38 -6.93
CA VAL A 37 -2.78 11.80 -6.05
C VAL A 37 -1.64 10.78 -5.98
N VAL A 38 -1.94 9.49 -6.19
CA VAL A 38 -0.94 8.41 -6.17
C VAL A 38 -0.68 7.82 -7.56
N SER A 39 -1.32 8.34 -8.60
CA SER A 39 -1.09 7.89 -9.97
C SER A 39 0.22 8.43 -10.51
N PRO A 40 1.02 7.60 -11.23
CA PRO A 40 2.26 8.06 -11.84
C PRO A 40 2.03 9.19 -12.85
N LYS A 41 2.91 10.17 -12.83
CA LYS A 41 2.87 11.30 -13.76
C LYS A 41 4.24 11.46 -14.43
N GLY A 42 4.25 11.52 -15.76
CA GLY A 42 5.45 11.69 -16.53
C GLY A 42 6.34 10.45 -16.61
N ILE A 43 7.58 10.64 -17.04
CA ILE A 43 8.57 9.60 -17.22
C ILE A 43 9.68 9.79 -16.17
N LEU A 44 10.00 8.74 -15.41
CA LEU A 44 11.06 8.74 -14.42
C LEU A 44 12.39 8.31 -15.06
N LYS A 45 13.45 9.04 -14.76
CA LYS A 45 14.82 8.64 -15.09
C LYS A 45 15.31 7.57 -14.11
N ASN A 46 16.32 6.79 -14.51
CA ASN A 46 16.88 5.73 -13.65
C ASN A 46 17.41 6.29 -12.32
N GLU A 47 18.05 7.45 -12.31
CA GLU A 47 18.55 8.07 -11.10
C GLU A 47 17.42 8.47 -10.14
N GLU A 48 16.32 8.99 -10.68
CA GLU A 48 15.12 9.34 -9.90
C GLU A 48 14.49 8.09 -9.29
N LEU A 49 14.44 6.99 -10.05
CA LEU A 49 13.91 5.72 -9.58
C LEU A 49 14.75 5.15 -8.43
N HIS A 50 16.07 5.19 -8.54
CA HIS A 50 16.97 4.76 -7.47
C HIS A 50 16.83 5.61 -6.22
N SER A 51 16.67 6.93 -6.36
CA SER A 51 16.45 7.84 -5.24
C SER A 51 15.12 7.53 -4.54
N LEU A 52 14.05 7.30 -5.30
CA LEU A 52 12.75 6.91 -4.74
C LEU A 52 12.83 5.57 -4.01
N LEU A 53 13.57 4.60 -4.52
CA LEU A 53 13.76 3.32 -3.86
C LEU A 53 14.50 3.48 -2.52
N SER A 54 15.53 4.31 -2.46
CA SER A 54 16.26 4.60 -1.23
C SER A 54 15.38 5.31 -0.20
N GLU A 55 14.59 6.30 -0.62
CA GLU A 55 13.60 6.96 0.24
C GLU A 55 12.57 5.99 0.77
N THR A 56 12.06 5.09 -0.08
CA THR A 56 11.07 4.09 0.31
C THR A 56 11.63 3.16 1.37
N ARG A 57 12.87 2.72 1.23
CA ARG A 57 13.52 1.87 2.24
C ARG A 57 13.65 2.56 3.60
N LEU A 58 14.03 3.84 3.60
CA LEU A 58 14.09 4.63 4.84
C LEU A 58 12.72 4.79 5.48
N LYS A 59 11.70 5.09 4.68
CA LYS A 59 10.32 5.22 5.15
C LYS A 59 9.78 3.90 5.70
N LEU A 60 10.09 2.77 5.09
CA LEU A 60 9.68 1.45 5.59
C LEU A 60 10.32 1.15 6.95
N THR A 61 11.58 1.50 7.16
CA THR A 61 12.26 1.37 8.45
C THR A 61 11.54 2.20 9.51
N GLU A 62 11.19 3.43 9.19
CA GLU A 62 10.45 4.32 10.08
C GLU A 62 9.06 3.77 10.39
N VAL A 63 8.34 3.29 9.39
CA VAL A 63 7.00 2.69 9.56
C VAL A 63 7.04 1.48 10.46
N LYS A 64 8.04 0.61 10.34
CA LYS A 64 8.17 -0.58 11.19
C LYS A 64 8.34 -0.25 12.68
N SER A 65 8.89 0.91 13.00
CA SER A 65 9.11 1.34 14.39
C SER A 65 7.91 2.06 15.00
N LEU A 66 6.85 2.32 14.24
CA LEU A 66 5.67 3.01 14.73
C LEU A 66 4.88 2.15 15.73
N SER A 67 4.14 2.82 16.61
CA SER A 67 3.23 2.14 17.54
C SER A 67 2.05 1.49 16.80
N ASP A 68 1.50 0.42 17.40
CA ASP A 68 0.43 -0.37 16.79
C ASP A 68 -0.89 0.39 16.63
N ASP A 69 -1.07 1.53 17.30
CA ASP A 69 -2.28 2.35 17.22
C ASP A 69 -2.28 3.37 16.08
N LYS A 70 -1.17 3.52 15.37
CA LYS A 70 -1.13 4.31 14.13
C LYS A 70 -1.99 3.64 13.07
N PHE A 71 -2.60 4.45 12.20
CA PHE A 71 -3.48 3.92 11.16
C PHE A 71 -3.35 4.68 9.84
N PHE A 72 -3.86 4.05 8.79
CA PHE A 72 -3.93 4.59 7.43
C PHE A 72 -5.34 4.39 6.87
N LYS A 73 -5.94 5.47 6.38
CA LYS A 73 -7.25 5.39 5.72
C LYS A 73 -7.08 5.03 4.25
N HIS A 74 -7.36 3.78 3.93
CA HIS A 74 -7.33 3.31 2.56
C HIS A 74 -8.65 3.66 1.84
N PRO A 75 -8.61 4.12 0.57
CA PRO A 75 -9.83 4.52 -0.16
C PRO A 75 -10.90 3.43 -0.26
N PHE A 76 -10.50 2.17 -0.35
CA PHE A 76 -11.42 1.05 -0.54
C PHE A 76 -11.50 0.10 0.65
N LEU A 77 -10.46 0.03 1.47
CA LEU A 77 -10.35 -0.93 2.58
C LEU A 77 -10.69 -0.31 3.94
N GLY A 78 -10.93 0.98 3.98
CA GLY A 78 -11.17 1.70 5.22
C GLY A 78 -9.91 1.88 6.05
N ASN A 79 -10.06 2.10 7.34
CA ASN A 79 -8.93 2.33 8.23
C ASN A 79 -8.14 1.04 8.49
N LEU A 80 -6.86 1.06 8.15
CA LEU A 80 -5.91 -0.03 8.40
C LEU A 80 -4.99 0.36 9.56
N LYS A 81 -4.99 -0.43 10.62
CA LYS A 81 -4.03 -0.25 11.70
C LYS A 81 -2.63 -0.60 11.22
N HIS A 82 -1.62 -0.20 11.98
CA HIS A 82 -0.21 -0.36 11.64
C HIS A 82 0.13 -1.76 11.10
N ARG A 83 -0.25 -2.82 11.82
CA ARG A 83 -0.01 -4.21 11.38
C ARG A 83 -0.75 -4.57 10.10
N GLN A 84 -2.01 -4.14 9.99
CA GLN A 84 -2.81 -4.35 8.78
C GLN A 84 -2.22 -3.61 7.58
N ALA A 85 -1.74 -2.39 7.79
CA ALA A 85 -1.10 -1.59 6.75
C ALA A 85 0.19 -2.25 6.23
N ILE A 86 1.03 -2.77 7.12
CA ILE A 86 2.25 -3.50 6.74
C ILE A 86 1.89 -4.77 5.96
N LYS A 87 0.93 -5.55 6.45
CA LYS A 87 0.45 -6.75 5.75
C LYS A 87 -0.10 -6.40 4.37
N PHE A 88 -0.87 -5.32 4.27
CA PHE A 88 -1.38 -4.82 3.00
C PHE A 88 -0.25 -4.42 2.03
N LEU A 89 0.78 -3.74 2.52
CA LEU A 89 1.93 -3.37 1.68
C LEU A 89 2.60 -4.59 1.06
N VAL A 90 2.77 -5.67 1.82
CA VAL A 90 3.33 -6.92 1.29
C VAL A 90 2.42 -7.51 0.21
N ILE A 91 1.13 -7.59 0.46
CA ILE A 91 0.14 -8.11 -0.49
C ILE A 91 0.12 -7.26 -1.76
N HIS A 92 0.12 -5.95 -1.60
CA HIS A 92 0.08 -4.98 -2.70
C HIS A 92 1.34 -5.08 -3.58
N THR A 93 2.51 -5.18 -2.97
CA THR A 93 3.78 -5.36 -3.68
C THR A 93 3.79 -6.66 -4.48
N LYS A 94 3.36 -7.76 -3.88
CA LYS A 94 3.26 -9.06 -4.57
C LYS A 94 2.26 -9.01 -5.72
N HIS A 95 1.14 -8.31 -5.55
CA HIS A 95 0.13 -8.13 -6.59
C HIS A 95 0.72 -7.44 -7.81
N HIS A 96 1.43 -6.32 -7.63
CA HIS A 96 2.07 -5.60 -8.72
C HIS A 96 3.21 -6.41 -9.37
N LEU A 97 4.00 -7.11 -8.56
CA LEU A 97 5.08 -7.95 -9.08
C LEU A 97 4.55 -9.08 -9.97
N ALA A 98 3.43 -9.69 -9.58
CA ALA A 98 2.78 -10.70 -10.41
C ALA A 98 2.29 -10.13 -11.75
N ILE A 99 1.72 -8.92 -11.74
CA ILE A 99 1.29 -8.24 -12.97
C ILE A 99 2.48 -7.94 -13.87
N ILE A 100 3.58 -7.44 -13.31
CA ILE A 100 4.81 -7.15 -14.05
C ILE A 100 5.36 -8.43 -14.71
N ASN A 101 5.42 -9.53 -13.95
CA ASN A 101 5.88 -10.81 -14.45
C ASN A 101 5.01 -11.34 -15.59
N ASP A 102 3.69 -11.17 -15.49
CA ASP A 102 2.76 -11.56 -16.56
C ASP A 102 2.97 -10.72 -17.82
N ILE A 103 3.20 -9.43 -17.68
CA ILE A 103 3.49 -8.54 -18.81
C ILE A 103 4.80 -8.94 -19.49
N ILE A 104 5.86 -9.19 -18.72
CA ILE A 104 7.15 -9.62 -19.25
C ILE A 104 7.02 -10.98 -19.94
N GLY A 105 6.30 -11.91 -19.34
CA GLY A 105 6.08 -13.25 -19.91
C GLY A 105 5.22 -13.25 -21.16
N ALA A 106 4.39 -12.23 -21.39
CA ALA A 106 3.57 -12.08 -22.58
C ALA A 106 4.33 -11.50 -23.78
N VAL A 107 5.51 -10.94 -23.54
CA VAL A 107 6.40 -10.39 -24.57
C VAL A 107 7.36 -11.48 -25.07
#